data_7f3974ac5a02a5bb2ac08ac34708d59a
#
_entry.id   7f3974ac5a02a5bb2ac08ac34708d59a
#
_cell.length_a   1.000
_cell.length_b   1.000
_cell.length_c   1.000
_cell.angle_alpha   90.00
_cell.angle_beta   90.00
_cell.angle_gamma   90.00
#
_symmetry.space_group_name_H-M   'P 1'
#
loop_
_entity.id
_entity.type
_entity.pdbx_description
1 polymer ?
#
loop_
_entity_poly.entity_id
_entity_poly.type
_entity_poly.pdbx_seq_one_letter_code
_entity_poly.pdbx_strand_id
1 'polypeptide(L)'
;MKDDRKAVIDAFLNNETEERVPAAFWHHFVSFHNHYSGSDPEIFNTVVAEQKRYIDEVKPDMLKIMSDGFFGHPSVCRKTITSVEDLDKVDSVGPDHPWITKQVEYVKEICEYAGDDVYKYYNLFSPLQYIRLRFEEYDEDFKKFVRL
;
A
#
# COMPACT_ATOMS: atom_id res chain seq x y z
N MET A 1 12.80 13.96 26.21
CA MET A 1 11.70 14.58 25.45
C MET A 1 10.99 13.45 24.71
N LYS A 2 9.68 13.35 24.84
CA LYS A 2 8.90 12.45 23.97
C LYS A 2 9.03 13.05 22.57
N ASP A 3 9.54 12.27 21.61
CA ASP A 3 9.65 12.73 20.23
C ASP A 3 8.22 12.76 19.65
N ASP A 4 7.58 13.91 19.77
CA ASP A 4 6.20 14.11 19.33
C ASP A 4 6.20 14.31 17.80
N ARG A 5 6.20 13.19 17.09
CA ARG A 5 6.26 13.15 15.64
C ARG A 5 5.09 13.88 14.97
N LYS A 6 3.90 13.86 15.61
CA LYS A 6 2.75 14.63 15.10
C LYS A 6 2.99 16.13 15.18
N ALA A 7 3.54 16.61 16.30
CA ALA A 7 3.82 18.04 16.45
C ALA A 7 4.79 18.56 15.36
N VAL A 8 5.80 17.76 15.00
CA VAL A 8 6.73 18.12 13.91
C VAL A 8 6.00 18.22 12.55
N ILE A 9 5.09 17.30 12.26
CA ILE A 9 4.30 17.35 11.03
C ILE A 9 3.32 18.52 11.06
N ASP A 10 2.64 18.76 12.19
CA ASP A 10 1.66 19.85 12.34
C ASP A 10 2.34 21.21 12.16
N ALA A 11 3.50 21.42 12.78
CA ALA A 11 4.28 22.65 12.62
C ALA A 11 4.73 22.86 11.16
N PHE A 12 5.20 21.80 10.50
CA PHE A 12 5.56 21.87 9.08
C PHE A 12 4.36 22.24 8.18
N LEU A 13 3.19 21.65 8.42
CA LEU A 13 1.99 21.96 7.65
C LEU A 13 1.47 23.39 7.90
N ASN A 14 1.71 23.93 9.09
CA ASN A 14 1.35 25.30 9.47
C ASN A 14 2.41 26.36 9.07
N ASN A 15 3.49 25.97 8.39
CA ASN A 15 4.65 26.84 8.08
C ASN A 15 5.30 27.44 9.33
N GLU A 16 5.31 26.71 10.43
CA GLU A 16 6.02 27.08 11.65
C GLU A 16 7.48 26.61 11.55
N THR A 17 8.37 27.28 12.30
CA THR A 17 9.79 26.92 12.31
C THR A 17 10.02 25.74 13.25
N GLU A 18 10.61 24.67 12.73
CA GLU A 18 11.02 23.50 13.48
C GLU A 18 12.54 23.31 13.47
N GLU A 19 13.07 22.65 14.50
CA GLU A 19 14.50 22.36 14.60
C GLU A 19 14.98 21.35 13.54
N ARG A 20 14.08 20.57 12.98
CA ARG A 20 14.40 19.56 11.97
C ARG A 20 13.30 19.42 10.90
N VAL A 21 13.71 18.97 9.73
CA VAL A 21 12.79 18.64 8.65
C VAL A 21 12.12 17.29 8.94
N PRO A 22 10.78 17.19 8.86
CA PRO A 22 10.10 15.92 8.98
C PRO A 22 10.53 14.95 7.87
N ALA A 23 10.71 13.69 8.23
CA ALA A 23 11.16 12.66 7.31
C ALA A 23 10.24 11.43 7.32
N ALA A 24 9.91 10.97 6.11
CA ALA A 24 9.19 9.72 5.91
C ALA A 24 9.82 8.97 4.74
N PHE A 25 10.18 7.73 4.98
CA PHE A 25 10.72 6.83 3.98
C PHE A 25 9.86 5.57 3.91
N TRP A 26 9.93 4.86 2.83
CA TRP A 26 9.28 3.56 2.68
C TRP A 26 10.04 2.70 1.67
N HIS A 27 9.91 1.41 1.83
CA HIS A 27 10.41 0.40 0.90
C HIS A 27 9.47 -0.81 0.90
N HIS A 28 9.62 -1.67 -0.06
CA HIS A 28 8.88 -2.92 -0.10
C HIS A 28 9.47 -3.94 0.87
N PHE A 29 8.61 -4.65 1.56
CA PHE A 29 8.99 -5.66 2.57
C PHE A 29 9.13 -7.06 1.99
N VAL A 30 8.55 -7.29 0.81
CA VAL A 30 8.60 -8.57 0.11
C VAL A 30 9.12 -8.40 -1.32
N SER A 31 9.58 -9.49 -1.91
CA SER A 31 10.00 -9.48 -3.30
C SER A 31 8.85 -9.14 -4.24
N PHE A 32 9.19 -8.66 -5.44
CA PHE A 32 8.21 -8.29 -6.48
C PHE A 32 7.15 -9.38 -6.73
N HIS A 33 7.58 -10.66 -6.80
CA HIS A 33 6.67 -11.78 -7.02
C HIS A 33 5.60 -11.93 -5.92
N ASN A 34 5.90 -11.49 -4.72
CA ASN A 34 5.00 -11.60 -3.56
C ASN A 34 4.09 -10.38 -3.37
N HIS A 35 4.22 -9.34 -4.20
CA HIS A 35 3.36 -8.14 -4.11
C HIS A 35 1.88 -8.43 -4.38
N TYR A 36 1.55 -9.59 -4.93
CA TYR A 36 0.18 -10.02 -5.25
C TYR A 36 -0.33 -11.15 -4.35
N SER A 37 0.45 -11.56 -3.36
CA SER A 37 0.24 -12.77 -2.58
C SER A 37 -0.23 -12.52 -1.14
N GLY A 38 -0.86 -11.37 -0.87
CA GLY A 38 -1.28 -10.97 0.49
C GLY A 38 -2.35 -11.86 1.14
N SER A 39 -3.00 -12.75 0.37
CA SER A 39 -3.86 -13.79 0.93
C SER A 39 -3.12 -15.04 1.41
N ASP A 40 -1.83 -15.19 1.06
CA ASP A 40 -0.95 -16.21 1.59
C ASP A 40 -0.57 -15.85 3.04
N PRO A 41 -0.83 -16.74 4.02
CA PRO A 41 -0.54 -16.45 5.43
C PRO A 41 0.93 -16.16 5.72
N GLU A 42 1.87 -16.80 5.03
CA GLU A 42 3.30 -16.58 5.23
C GLU A 42 3.71 -15.19 4.75
N ILE A 43 3.24 -14.80 3.55
CA ILE A 43 3.50 -13.47 2.99
C ILE A 43 2.82 -12.40 3.85
N PHE A 44 1.58 -12.60 4.25
CA PHE A 44 0.87 -11.68 5.13
C PHE A 44 1.62 -11.44 6.44
N ASN A 45 2.02 -12.51 7.12
CA ASN A 45 2.77 -12.42 8.38
C ASN A 45 4.14 -11.74 8.18
N THR A 46 4.81 -11.99 7.07
CA THR A 46 6.07 -11.32 6.73
C THR A 46 5.87 -9.81 6.59
N VAL A 47 4.85 -9.37 5.84
CA VAL A 47 4.57 -7.95 5.65
C VAL A 47 4.24 -7.28 6.99
N VAL A 48 3.43 -7.91 7.82
CA VAL A 48 3.11 -7.40 9.18
C VAL A 48 4.38 -7.25 10.03
N ALA A 49 5.21 -8.30 10.09
CA ALA A 49 6.43 -8.31 10.91
C ALA A 49 7.44 -7.24 10.44
N GLU A 50 7.67 -7.15 9.14
CA GLU A 50 8.61 -6.18 8.57
C GLU A 50 8.11 -4.74 8.71
N GLN A 51 6.80 -4.49 8.60
CA GLN A 51 6.24 -3.16 8.86
C GLN A 51 6.44 -2.75 10.33
N LYS A 52 6.26 -3.67 11.27
CA LYS A 52 6.51 -3.41 12.70
C LYS A 52 8.00 -3.15 12.95
N ARG A 53 8.88 -3.98 12.39
CA ARG A 53 10.33 -3.78 12.48
C ARG A 53 10.73 -2.40 11.92
N TYR A 54 10.18 -2.00 10.78
CA TYR A 54 10.41 -0.69 10.19
C TYR A 54 9.99 0.46 11.13
N ILE A 55 8.83 0.33 11.79
CA ILE A 55 8.36 1.33 12.76
C ILE A 55 9.34 1.51 13.90
N ASP A 56 9.86 0.41 14.43
CA ASP A 56 10.77 0.41 15.59
C ASP A 56 12.16 0.95 15.25
N GLU A 57 12.70 0.57 14.08
CA GLU A 57 14.06 0.90 13.68
C GLU A 57 14.15 2.30 13.06
N VAL A 58 13.21 2.68 12.20
CA VAL A 58 13.27 3.93 11.42
C VAL A 58 12.60 5.09 12.14
N LYS A 59 11.52 4.82 12.90
CA LYS A 59 10.72 5.84 13.61
C LYS A 59 10.34 7.04 12.72
N PRO A 60 9.65 6.79 11.60
CA PRO A 60 9.30 7.86 10.65
C PRO A 60 8.37 8.89 11.28
N ASP A 61 8.45 10.15 10.87
CA ASP A 61 7.55 11.21 11.34
C ASP A 61 6.13 11.04 10.81
N MET A 62 5.99 10.43 9.64
CA MET A 62 4.72 10.03 9.06
C MET A 62 4.84 8.60 8.54
N LEU A 63 3.92 7.73 8.95
CA LEU A 63 3.95 6.31 8.65
C LEU A 63 3.12 6.00 7.40
N LYS A 64 3.79 5.56 6.35
CA LYS A 64 3.12 4.86 5.25
C LYS A 64 2.96 3.39 5.61
N ILE A 65 1.71 2.94 5.71
CA ILE A 65 1.38 1.52 5.80
C ILE A 65 1.45 0.96 4.37
N MET A 66 2.37 0.03 4.14
CA MET A 66 2.62 -0.53 2.80
C MET A 66 1.48 -1.45 2.37
N SER A 67 1.16 -1.43 1.09
CA SER A 67 0.14 -2.31 0.49
C SER A 67 0.73 -3.58 -0.13
N ASP A 68 1.92 -3.98 0.32
CA ASP A 68 2.60 -5.19 -0.15
C ASP A 68 1.71 -6.42 0.02
N GLY A 69 1.68 -7.26 -1.00
CA GLY A 69 0.76 -8.40 -1.07
C GLY A 69 -0.59 -8.06 -1.73
N PHE A 70 -0.97 -6.78 -1.84
CA PHE A 70 -2.31 -6.36 -2.31
C PHE A 70 -2.25 -5.50 -3.58
N PHE A 71 -1.21 -5.61 -4.37
CA PHE A 71 -1.02 -4.83 -5.61
C PHE A 71 -1.94 -5.26 -6.74
N GLY A 72 -2.49 -6.46 -6.68
CA GLY A 72 -3.38 -6.99 -7.69
C GLY A 72 -4.83 -7.06 -7.24
N HIS A 73 -5.74 -6.41 -7.97
CA HIS A 73 -7.16 -6.65 -7.77
C HIS A 73 -7.51 -8.07 -8.22
N PRO A 74 -8.23 -8.89 -7.41
CA PRO A 74 -8.45 -10.31 -7.69
C PRO A 74 -9.07 -10.59 -9.06
N SER A 75 -10.01 -9.76 -9.49
CA SER A 75 -10.67 -9.92 -10.78
C SER A 75 -9.74 -9.57 -11.95
N VAL A 76 -8.89 -8.56 -11.81
CA VAL A 76 -7.92 -8.17 -12.85
C VAL A 76 -6.82 -9.21 -12.97
N CYS A 77 -6.30 -9.74 -11.86
CA CYS A 77 -5.21 -10.72 -11.88
C CYS A 77 -5.62 -12.08 -12.43
N ARG A 78 -6.90 -12.45 -12.30
CA ARG A 78 -7.42 -13.75 -12.75
C ARG A 78 -7.84 -13.78 -14.22
N LYS A 79 -7.92 -12.63 -14.87
CA LYS A 79 -8.45 -12.51 -16.23
C LYS A 79 -7.38 -11.98 -17.18
N THR A 80 -7.47 -12.38 -18.42
CA THR A 80 -6.64 -11.78 -19.47
C THR A 80 -7.29 -10.47 -19.90
N ILE A 81 -6.62 -9.37 -19.64
CA ILE A 81 -7.03 -8.02 -20.04
C ILE A 81 -6.04 -7.58 -21.11
N THR A 82 -6.49 -7.48 -22.34
CA THR A 82 -5.66 -7.11 -23.49
C THR A 82 -6.22 -5.93 -24.27
N SER A 83 -7.49 -5.60 -24.05
CA SER A 83 -8.18 -4.49 -24.70
C SER A 83 -9.17 -3.81 -23.75
N VAL A 84 -9.73 -2.67 -24.16
CA VAL A 84 -10.72 -1.93 -23.36
C VAL A 84 -12.01 -2.74 -23.17
N GLU A 85 -12.39 -3.52 -24.16
CA GLU A 85 -13.58 -4.39 -24.14
C GLU A 85 -13.46 -5.49 -23.06
N ASP A 86 -12.22 -5.86 -22.69
CA ASP A 86 -11.98 -6.84 -21.64
C ASP A 86 -12.32 -6.30 -20.24
N LEU A 87 -12.48 -4.98 -20.08
CA LEU A 87 -12.88 -4.37 -18.80
C LEU A 87 -14.27 -4.83 -18.35
N ASP A 88 -15.16 -5.16 -19.30
CA ASP A 88 -16.48 -5.73 -18.97
C ASP A 88 -16.40 -7.09 -18.25
N LYS A 89 -15.24 -7.74 -18.30
CA LYS A 89 -14.95 -8.98 -17.59
C LYS A 89 -14.48 -8.78 -16.15
N VAL A 90 -14.20 -7.53 -15.76
CA VAL A 90 -13.71 -7.20 -14.42
C VAL A 90 -14.88 -7.09 -13.46
N ASP A 91 -14.91 -7.98 -12.49
CA ASP A 91 -15.97 -8.02 -11.48
C ASP A 91 -15.57 -7.21 -10.23
N SER A 92 -16.54 -6.54 -9.64
CA SER A 92 -16.39 -6.00 -8.30
C SER A 92 -16.24 -7.12 -7.28
N VAL A 93 -15.46 -6.89 -6.24
CA VAL A 93 -15.42 -7.77 -5.06
C VAL A 93 -16.24 -7.13 -3.94
N GLY A 94 -17.03 -7.95 -3.23
CA GLY A 94 -17.81 -7.48 -2.08
C GLY A 94 -16.92 -7.17 -0.87
N PRO A 95 -17.46 -6.45 0.14
CA PRO A 95 -16.71 -6.02 1.32
C PRO A 95 -16.15 -7.19 2.14
N ASP A 96 -16.81 -8.35 2.09
CA ASP A 96 -16.40 -9.55 2.82
C ASP A 96 -15.37 -10.41 2.05
N HIS A 97 -14.95 -9.95 0.87
CA HIS A 97 -13.95 -10.69 0.09
C HIS A 97 -12.60 -10.69 0.84
N PRO A 98 -11.88 -11.84 0.90
CA PRO A 98 -10.61 -11.95 1.62
C PRO A 98 -9.56 -10.89 1.25
N TRP A 99 -9.53 -10.45 0.01
CA TRP A 99 -8.66 -9.37 -0.44
C TRP A 99 -8.94 -8.04 0.27
N ILE A 100 -10.21 -7.73 0.60
CA ILE A 100 -10.60 -6.55 1.37
C ILE A 100 -10.34 -6.78 2.85
N THR A 101 -10.87 -7.88 3.41
CA THR A 101 -10.84 -8.12 4.86
C THR A 101 -9.42 -8.27 5.39
N LYS A 102 -8.52 -8.88 4.61
CA LYS A 102 -7.09 -8.98 4.97
C LYS A 102 -6.37 -7.63 4.97
N GLN A 103 -6.68 -6.74 4.04
CA GLN A 103 -6.14 -5.38 4.06
C GLN A 103 -6.63 -4.61 5.30
N VAL A 104 -7.91 -4.73 5.64
CA VAL A 104 -8.47 -4.11 6.84
C VAL A 104 -7.82 -4.66 8.11
N GLU A 105 -7.66 -5.97 8.22
CA GLU A 105 -6.96 -6.66 9.32
C GLU A 105 -5.53 -6.10 9.48
N TYR A 106 -4.78 -6.09 8.41
CA TYR A 106 -3.42 -5.57 8.36
C TYR A 106 -3.32 -4.09 8.80
N VAL A 107 -4.12 -3.22 8.19
CA VAL A 107 -4.10 -1.79 8.51
C VAL A 107 -4.45 -1.56 9.99
N LYS A 108 -5.46 -2.28 10.50
CA LYS A 108 -5.85 -2.19 11.90
C LYS A 108 -4.70 -2.59 12.82
N GLU A 109 -4.08 -3.74 12.56
CA GLU A 109 -2.98 -4.25 13.36
C GLU A 109 -1.79 -3.28 13.39
N ILE A 110 -1.41 -2.71 12.23
CA ILE A 110 -0.32 -1.75 12.17
C ILE A 110 -0.69 -0.41 12.82
N CYS A 111 -1.94 0.04 12.69
CA CYS A 111 -2.40 1.24 13.39
C CYS A 111 -2.37 1.10 14.91
N GLU A 112 -2.78 -0.05 15.43
CA GLU A 112 -2.72 -0.37 16.86
C GLU A 112 -1.26 -0.43 17.35
N TYR A 113 -0.39 -1.09 16.58
CA TYR A 113 1.03 -1.20 16.92
C TYR A 113 1.76 0.15 16.92
N ALA A 114 1.52 0.98 15.91
CA ALA A 114 2.19 2.27 15.77
C ALA A 114 1.78 3.31 16.83
N GLY A 115 0.61 3.11 17.48
CA GLY A 115 0.10 4.06 18.48
C GLY A 115 -0.40 5.37 17.85
N ASP A 116 -0.65 6.39 18.69
CA ASP A 116 -1.30 7.63 18.29
C ASP A 116 -0.37 8.82 18.06
N ASP A 117 0.92 8.66 18.25
CA ASP A 117 1.92 9.72 18.18
C ASP A 117 2.53 9.91 16.76
N VAL A 118 2.01 9.21 15.76
CA VAL A 118 2.42 9.31 14.37
C VAL A 118 1.21 9.37 13.43
N TYR A 119 1.26 10.25 12.44
CA TYR A 119 0.30 10.24 11.34
C TYR A 119 0.49 9.01 10.47
N LYS A 120 -0.61 8.35 10.14
CA LYS A 120 -0.64 7.11 9.36
C LYS A 120 -1.45 7.29 8.10
N TYR A 121 -1.01 6.73 7.00
CA TYR A 121 -1.78 6.64 5.78
C TYR A 121 -1.57 5.29 5.10
N TYR A 122 -2.62 4.78 4.48
CA TYR A 122 -2.59 3.56 3.69
C TYR A 122 -2.73 3.89 2.21
N ASN A 123 -1.93 3.24 1.38
CA ASN A 123 -1.90 3.48 -0.05
C ASN A 123 -2.93 2.61 -0.76
N LEU A 124 -3.94 3.23 -1.34
CA LEU A 124 -4.88 2.56 -2.25
C LEU A 124 -4.58 2.97 -3.69
N PHE A 125 -4.52 2.01 -4.57
CA PHE A 125 -4.37 2.28 -5.98
C PHE A 125 -5.71 2.65 -6.62
N SER A 126 -5.67 3.54 -7.61
CA SER A 126 -6.83 3.79 -8.47
C SER A 126 -7.13 2.55 -9.33
N PRO A 127 -8.37 2.40 -9.83
CA PRO A 127 -8.69 1.30 -10.75
C PRO A 127 -7.73 1.20 -11.95
N LEU A 128 -7.38 2.32 -12.54
CA LEU A 128 -6.43 2.37 -13.66
C LEU A 128 -5.03 1.88 -13.25
N GLN A 129 -4.59 2.18 -12.01
CA GLN A 129 -3.30 1.72 -11.52
C GLN A 129 -3.28 0.20 -11.30
N TYR A 130 -4.38 -0.41 -10.84
CA TYR A 130 -4.48 -1.88 -10.75
C TYR A 130 -4.36 -2.54 -12.13
N ILE A 131 -4.99 -1.95 -13.14
CA ILE A 131 -4.86 -2.42 -14.53
C ILE A 131 -3.42 -2.27 -15.01
N ARG A 132 -2.81 -1.09 -14.79
CA ARG A 132 -1.43 -0.83 -15.18
C ARG A 132 -0.45 -1.83 -14.55
N LEU A 133 -0.57 -2.10 -13.25
CA LEU A 133 0.29 -3.06 -12.55
C LEU A 133 0.20 -4.47 -13.13
N ARG A 134 -0.93 -4.83 -13.77
CA ARG A 134 -1.08 -6.09 -14.48
C ARG A 134 -0.15 -6.19 -15.70
N PHE A 135 0.23 -5.05 -16.28
CA PHE A 135 1.10 -4.92 -17.46
C PHE A 135 2.52 -4.46 -17.11
N GLU A 136 2.92 -4.49 -15.85
CA GLU A 136 4.17 -3.90 -15.38
C GLU A 136 5.42 -4.49 -16.07
N GLU A 137 5.40 -5.77 -16.42
CA GLU A 137 6.44 -6.40 -17.21
C GLU A 137 6.37 -6.06 -18.71
N TYR A 138 5.23 -5.48 -19.16
CA TYR A 138 4.91 -5.21 -20.55
C TYR A 138 4.36 -3.79 -20.74
N ASP A 139 5.15 -2.78 -20.34
CA ASP A 139 4.74 -1.37 -20.40
C ASP A 139 4.25 -0.93 -21.80
N GLU A 140 4.79 -1.52 -22.87
CA GLU A 140 4.34 -1.28 -24.24
C GLU A 140 2.91 -1.80 -24.50
N ASP A 141 2.52 -2.89 -23.86
CA ASP A 141 1.15 -3.41 -23.99
C ASP A 141 0.16 -2.52 -23.23
N PHE A 142 0.54 -2.01 -22.07
CA PHE A 142 -0.27 -1.01 -21.37
C PHE A 142 -0.41 0.29 -22.19
N LYS A 143 0.67 0.76 -22.81
CA LYS A 143 0.63 1.92 -23.71
C LYS A 143 -0.31 1.71 -24.90
N LYS A 144 -0.36 0.52 -25.47
CA LYS A 144 -1.34 0.16 -26.51
C LYS A 144 -2.75 0.17 -25.94
N PHE A 145 -2.94 -0.44 -24.76
CA PHE A 145 -4.24 -0.48 -24.08
C PHE A 145 -4.86 0.89 -23.85
N VAL A 146 -4.09 1.88 -23.38
CA VAL A 146 -4.60 3.23 -23.10
C VAL A 146 -4.72 4.14 -24.34
N ARG A 147 -4.23 3.71 -25.50
CA ARG A 147 -4.36 4.45 -26.77
C ARG A 147 -5.56 4.02 -27.61
N LEU A 148 -6.27 3.00 -27.16
CA LEU A 148 -7.50 2.53 -27.81
C LEU A 148 -8.70 3.40 -27.41
#